data_e5f31b5aec0724381b945abf09c146b3
#
_entry.id   e5f31b5aec0724381b945abf09c146b3
#
_cell.length_a   1.000
_cell.length_b   1.000
_cell.length_c   1.000
_cell.angle_alpha   90.00
_cell.angle_beta   90.00
_cell.angle_gamma   90.00
#
_symmetry.space_group_name_H-M   'P 1'
#
loop_
_entity.id
_entity.type
_entity.pdbx_description
1 polymer ?
#
loop_
_entity_poly.entity_id
_entity_poly.type
_entity_poly.pdbx_seq_one_letter_code
_entity_poly.pdbx_strand_id
1 'polypeptide(L)'
;GLTREDIDAVFPKNPVMVGHVSMHGAVFNSAALAKYGITAATPTPPGGIIVRQPGSNEPAGLLMETAYMPIAASLPPPNAQQEVEWTRAGQMLYAAAGITTAHEGATVKASLETMQRAAAAGAHIIDVVAYPFVYDFDAILAANPVESWGKYKNRLKLGGGKITVDGSPQGRTAFFTTPYLAGGPSGEKNWSGEPGFTQEALD
;
A
#
# COMPACT_ATOMS: atom_id res chain seq x y z
N GLY A 1 -6.57 -19.71 -3.23
CA GLY A 1 -6.17 -18.62 -2.34
C GLY A 1 -6.94 -18.72 -1.03
N LEU A 2 -6.63 -17.85 -0.06
CA LEU A 2 -7.36 -17.77 1.21
C LEU A 2 -8.83 -17.38 0.95
N THR A 3 -9.76 -18.03 1.64
CA THR A 3 -11.20 -17.80 1.50
C THR A 3 -11.82 -17.29 2.81
N ARG A 4 -13.05 -16.80 2.74
CA ARG A 4 -13.86 -16.43 3.91
C ARG A 4 -14.03 -17.64 4.85
N GLU A 5 -14.31 -18.78 4.28
CA GLU A 5 -14.58 -20.04 4.99
C GLU A 5 -13.34 -20.53 5.74
N ASP A 6 -12.13 -20.38 5.16
CA ASP A 6 -10.87 -20.71 5.84
C ASP A 6 -10.67 -19.88 7.10
N ILE A 7 -11.00 -18.58 7.04
CA ILE A 7 -10.88 -17.69 8.19
C ILE A 7 -11.98 -17.98 9.22
N ASP A 8 -13.23 -18.21 8.78
CA ASP A 8 -14.35 -18.52 9.65
C ASP A 8 -14.12 -19.80 10.45
N ALA A 9 -13.43 -20.80 9.86
CA ALA A 9 -13.10 -22.06 10.55
C ALA A 9 -12.20 -21.84 11.77
N VAL A 10 -11.34 -20.79 11.75
CA VAL A 10 -10.40 -20.48 12.84
C VAL A 10 -10.96 -19.38 13.75
N PHE A 11 -11.62 -18.38 13.17
CA PHE A 11 -12.11 -17.18 13.86
C PHE A 11 -13.61 -16.93 13.60
N PRO A 12 -14.52 -17.82 14.04
CA PRO A 12 -15.94 -17.71 13.69
C PRO A 12 -16.66 -16.50 14.28
N LYS A 13 -16.14 -15.91 15.36
CA LYS A 13 -16.78 -14.82 16.10
C LYS A 13 -16.02 -13.51 16.04
N ASN A 14 -14.74 -13.53 15.70
CA ASN A 14 -13.89 -12.35 15.66
C ASN A 14 -13.93 -11.76 14.26
N PRO A 15 -14.19 -10.45 14.10
CA PRO A 15 -13.99 -9.78 12.80
C PRO A 15 -12.53 -9.84 12.37
N VAL A 16 -12.24 -10.53 11.28
CA VAL A 16 -10.89 -10.71 10.75
C VAL A 16 -10.84 -10.22 9.31
N MET A 17 -9.81 -9.43 9.01
CA MET A 17 -9.46 -8.98 7.68
C MET A 17 -7.99 -9.35 7.42
N VAL A 18 -7.73 -10.08 6.34
CA VAL A 18 -6.39 -10.43 5.89
C VAL A 18 -6.06 -9.64 4.64
N GLY A 19 -5.24 -8.59 4.81
CA GLY A 19 -4.80 -7.74 3.71
C GLY A 19 -3.83 -8.45 2.77
N HIS A 20 -3.97 -8.23 1.48
CA HIS A 20 -2.97 -8.66 0.50
C HIS A 20 -1.77 -7.72 0.57
N VAL A 21 -0.56 -8.26 0.34
CA VAL A 21 0.70 -7.50 0.41
C VAL A 21 0.76 -6.30 -0.56
N SER A 22 -0.02 -6.34 -1.64
CA SER A 22 -0.12 -5.23 -2.60
C SER A 22 -0.92 -4.04 -2.07
N MET A 23 -1.63 -4.17 -0.94
CA MET A 23 -2.54 -3.18 -0.38
C MET A 23 -3.76 -2.83 -1.25
N HIS A 24 -4.05 -3.63 -2.30
CA HIS A 24 -5.19 -3.41 -3.20
C HIS A 24 -6.46 -4.18 -2.80
N GLY A 25 -6.41 -4.99 -1.75
CA GLY A 25 -7.58 -5.75 -1.29
C GLY A 25 -7.31 -6.61 -0.07
N ALA A 26 -8.37 -7.18 0.46
CA ALA A 26 -8.32 -8.08 1.61
C ALA A 26 -9.42 -9.13 1.55
N VAL A 27 -9.18 -10.26 2.23
CA VAL A 27 -10.21 -11.26 2.50
C VAL A 27 -10.77 -11.02 3.89
N PHE A 28 -12.08 -10.93 3.94
CA PHE A 28 -12.88 -10.70 5.16
C PHE A 28 -13.61 -11.98 5.52
N ASN A 29 -13.62 -12.32 6.80
CA ASN A 29 -14.48 -13.38 7.30
C ASN A 29 -15.93 -12.90 7.49
N SER A 30 -16.85 -13.82 7.80
CA SER A 30 -18.27 -13.51 7.98
C SER A 30 -18.52 -12.47 9.07
N ALA A 31 -17.80 -12.54 10.18
CA ALA A 31 -17.93 -11.58 11.28
C ALA A 31 -17.43 -10.16 10.87
N ALA A 32 -16.39 -10.06 10.03
CA ALA A 32 -15.92 -8.79 9.51
C ALA A 32 -16.88 -8.21 8.49
N LEU A 33 -17.39 -9.01 7.55
CA LEU A 33 -18.41 -8.57 6.58
C LEU A 33 -19.64 -8.02 7.32
N ALA A 34 -20.14 -8.73 8.34
CA ALA A 34 -21.26 -8.28 9.15
C ALA A 34 -20.96 -6.97 9.89
N LYS A 35 -19.75 -6.83 10.48
CA LYS A 35 -19.32 -5.61 11.18
C LYS A 35 -19.35 -4.37 10.27
N TYR A 36 -18.97 -4.53 9.01
CA TYR A 36 -18.92 -3.43 8.03
C TYR A 36 -20.19 -3.32 7.16
N GLY A 37 -21.23 -4.12 7.45
CA GLY A 37 -22.51 -4.08 6.75
C GLY A 37 -22.43 -4.54 5.29
N ILE A 38 -21.44 -5.37 4.94
CA ILE A 38 -21.29 -5.91 3.59
C ILE A 38 -22.13 -7.17 3.45
N THR A 39 -23.20 -7.09 2.66
CA THR A 39 -24.21 -8.15 2.50
C THR A 39 -24.49 -8.44 1.04
N ALA A 40 -25.38 -9.37 0.76
CA ALA A 40 -25.89 -9.65 -0.59
C ALA A 40 -26.57 -8.43 -1.24
N ALA A 41 -27.13 -7.52 -0.42
CA ALA A 41 -27.76 -6.29 -0.90
C ALA A 41 -26.77 -5.13 -1.11
N THR A 42 -25.54 -5.23 -0.65
CA THR A 42 -24.53 -4.16 -0.80
C THR A 42 -24.11 -4.04 -2.27
N PRO A 43 -24.32 -2.88 -2.93
CA PRO A 43 -23.88 -2.69 -4.30
C PRO A 43 -22.35 -2.66 -4.37
N THR A 44 -21.79 -3.16 -5.47
CA THR A 44 -20.36 -2.97 -5.75
C THR A 44 -20.11 -1.50 -6.09
N PRO A 45 -19.22 -0.80 -5.34
CA PRO A 45 -18.96 0.61 -5.62
C PRO A 45 -18.20 0.79 -6.95
N PRO A 46 -18.33 1.95 -7.60
CA PRO A 46 -17.54 2.26 -8.79
C PRO A 46 -16.03 2.13 -8.51
N GLY A 47 -15.32 1.47 -9.40
CA GLY A 47 -13.88 1.21 -9.25
C GLY A 47 -13.53 0.19 -8.16
N GLY A 48 -14.52 -0.47 -7.53
CA GLY A 48 -14.30 -1.51 -6.52
C GLY A 48 -14.74 -2.89 -6.98
N ILE A 49 -14.35 -3.89 -6.21
CA ILE A 49 -14.76 -5.28 -6.41
C ILE A 49 -15.25 -5.86 -5.09
N ILE A 50 -16.46 -6.42 -5.09
CA ILE A 50 -16.96 -7.33 -4.07
C ILE A 50 -17.15 -8.67 -4.75
N VAL A 51 -16.23 -9.62 -4.51
CA VAL A 51 -16.37 -10.96 -5.08
C VAL A 51 -17.55 -11.66 -4.43
N ARG A 52 -18.38 -12.28 -5.27
CA ARG A 52 -19.61 -12.97 -4.85
C ARG A 52 -19.44 -14.48 -4.92
N GLN A 53 -20.20 -15.18 -4.10
CA GLN A 53 -20.29 -16.64 -4.19
C GLN A 53 -20.90 -17.07 -5.54
N PRO A 54 -20.46 -18.18 -6.13
CA PRO A 54 -21.01 -18.65 -7.40
C PRO A 54 -22.53 -18.81 -7.35
N GLY A 55 -23.23 -18.20 -8.32
CA GLY A 55 -24.68 -18.27 -8.43
C GLY A 55 -25.47 -17.50 -7.35
N SER A 56 -24.79 -16.62 -6.58
CA SER A 56 -25.39 -15.86 -5.48
C SER A 56 -24.87 -14.43 -5.45
N ASN A 57 -25.59 -13.54 -4.76
CA ASN A 57 -25.11 -12.19 -4.43
C ASN A 57 -24.34 -12.15 -3.08
N GLU A 58 -24.22 -13.26 -2.37
CA GLU A 58 -23.50 -13.33 -1.10
C GLU A 58 -22.02 -12.99 -1.30
N PRO A 59 -21.42 -12.10 -0.47
CA PRO A 59 -19.99 -11.81 -0.53
C PRO A 59 -19.15 -13.06 -0.24
N ALA A 60 -18.20 -13.36 -1.13
CA ALA A 60 -17.25 -14.47 -0.94
C ALA A 60 -16.08 -14.13 -0.01
N GLY A 61 -16.03 -12.90 0.50
CA GLY A 61 -15.01 -12.42 1.43
C GLY A 61 -13.96 -11.50 0.80
N LEU A 62 -13.62 -11.64 -0.47
CA LEU A 62 -12.63 -10.77 -1.13
C LEU A 62 -13.27 -9.44 -1.54
N LEU A 63 -12.72 -8.34 -0.98
CA LEU A 63 -13.02 -6.97 -1.38
C LEU A 63 -11.74 -6.31 -1.90
N MET A 64 -11.87 -5.50 -2.97
CA MET A 64 -10.74 -4.81 -3.59
C MET A 64 -11.06 -3.35 -3.90
N GLU A 65 -10.01 -2.56 -4.01
CA GLU A 65 -10.02 -1.13 -4.40
C GLU A 65 -11.02 -0.31 -3.57
N THR A 66 -11.91 0.43 -4.22
CA THR A 66 -12.88 1.31 -3.54
C THR A 66 -13.86 0.56 -2.63
N ALA A 67 -14.01 -0.75 -2.77
CA ALA A 67 -14.76 -1.59 -1.82
C ALA A 67 -13.97 -1.91 -0.55
N TYR A 68 -12.64 -1.91 -0.61
CA TYR A 68 -11.72 -2.25 0.48
C TYR A 68 -11.14 -1.02 1.17
N MET A 69 -10.67 -0.03 0.40
CA MET A 69 -9.90 1.11 0.92
C MET A 69 -10.60 1.89 2.04
N PRO A 70 -11.92 2.20 1.97
CA PRO A 70 -12.60 2.89 3.06
C PRO A 70 -12.60 2.10 4.38
N ILE A 71 -12.69 0.77 4.29
CA ILE A 71 -12.65 -0.10 5.48
C ILE A 71 -11.24 -0.11 6.06
N ALA A 72 -10.21 -0.26 5.23
CA ALA A 72 -8.82 -0.22 5.66
C ALA A 72 -8.48 1.13 6.32
N ALA A 73 -8.95 2.25 5.75
CA ALA A 73 -8.76 3.59 6.30
C ALA A 73 -9.52 3.83 7.62
N SER A 74 -10.58 3.05 7.91
CA SER A 74 -11.34 3.14 9.15
C SER A 74 -10.72 2.40 10.34
N LEU A 75 -9.67 1.60 10.08
CA LEU A 75 -8.97 0.91 11.17
C LEU A 75 -8.26 1.94 12.05
N PRO A 76 -8.24 1.71 13.38
CA PRO A 76 -7.52 2.62 14.27
C PRO A 76 -6.03 2.61 13.89
N PRO A 77 -5.41 3.79 13.73
CA PRO A 77 -3.98 3.87 13.47
C PRO A 77 -3.20 3.34 14.69
N PRO A 78 -1.99 2.84 14.47
CA PRO A 78 -1.10 2.49 15.58
C PRO A 78 -0.79 3.73 16.42
N ASN A 79 -0.59 3.56 17.72
CA ASN A 79 -0.04 4.63 18.54
C ASN A 79 1.48 4.78 18.30
N ALA A 80 2.05 5.90 18.77
CA ALA A 80 3.46 6.24 18.50
C ALA A 80 4.45 5.16 19.00
N GLN A 81 4.15 4.47 20.08
CA GLN A 81 4.97 3.37 20.59
C GLN A 81 4.90 2.17 19.66
N GLN A 82 3.69 1.79 19.24
CA GLN A 82 3.48 0.69 18.29
C GLN A 82 4.15 0.98 16.95
N GLU A 83 4.11 2.21 16.45
CA GLU A 83 4.81 2.59 15.21
C GLU A 83 6.32 2.33 15.32
N VAL A 84 6.94 2.71 16.43
CA VAL A 84 8.38 2.49 16.68
C VAL A 84 8.68 0.99 16.78
N GLU A 85 7.88 0.23 17.55
CA GLU A 85 8.03 -1.21 17.71
C GLU A 85 7.88 -1.96 16.39
N TRP A 86 6.85 -1.62 15.59
CA TRP A 86 6.57 -2.27 14.31
C TRP A 86 7.61 -1.90 13.25
N THR A 87 8.11 -0.66 13.25
CA THR A 87 9.24 -0.25 12.41
C THR A 87 10.47 -1.11 12.68
N ARG A 88 10.80 -1.31 13.96
CA ARG A 88 11.90 -2.20 14.34
C ARG A 88 11.64 -3.65 13.95
N ALA A 89 10.43 -4.16 14.23
CA ALA A 89 10.06 -5.55 13.92
C ALA A 89 10.14 -5.83 12.40
N GLY A 90 9.64 -4.90 11.57
CA GLY A 90 9.75 -4.99 10.11
C GLY A 90 11.21 -5.03 9.64
N GLN A 91 12.07 -4.18 10.20
CA GLN A 91 13.50 -4.18 9.86
C GLN A 91 14.24 -5.45 10.30
N MET A 92 13.79 -6.14 11.36
CA MET A 92 14.34 -7.44 11.74
C MET A 92 14.15 -8.48 10.63
N LEU A 93 13.01 -8.44 9.89
CA LEU A 93 12.78 -9.34 8.75
C LEU A 93 13.76 -9.03 7.61
N TYR A 94 14.00 -7.76 7.32
CA TYR A 94 15.01 -7.34 6.34
C TYR A 94 16.41 -7.79 6.73
N ALA A 95 16.81 -7.53 7.99
CA ALA A 95 18.11 -7.92 8.51
C ALA A 95 18.31 -9.45 8.50
N ALA A 96 17.26 -10.23 8.82
CA ALA A 96 17.29 -11.69 8.74
C ALA A 96 17.53 -12.22 7.32
N ALA A 97 17.12 -11.45 6.30
CA ALA A 97 17.40 -11.73 4.89
C ALA A 97 18.77 -11.17 4.41
N GLY A 98 19.57 -10.59 5.30
CA GLY A 98 20.88 -10.01 4.97
C GLY A 98 20.82 -8.60 4.36
N ILE A 99 19.63 -7.96 4.38
CA ILE A 99 19.44 -6.61 3.86
C ILE A 99 19.92 -5.59 4.91
N THR A 100 20.81 -4.71 4.52
CA THR A 100 21.42 -3.70 5.39
C THR A 100 20.92 -2.27 5.09
N THR A 101 20.28 -2.07 3.96
CA THR A 101 19.69 -0.79 3.55
C THR A 101 18.35 -1.04 2.89
N ALA A 102 17.30 -0.34 3.35
CA ALA A 102 15.98 -0.35 2.75
C ALA A 102 15.63 1.01 2.15
N HIS A 103 14.87 0.99 1.04
CA HIS A 103 14.28 2.20 0.46
C HIS A 103 12.78 2.26 0.78
N GLU A 104 12.34 3.40 1.33
CA GLU A 104 10.93 3.77 1.34
C GLU A 104 10.65 4.60 0.08
N GLY A 105 10.10 3.94 -0.93
CA GLY A 105 10.07 4.44 -2.32
C GLY A 105 8.97 5.44 -2.64
N ALA A 106 8.02 5.70 -1.72
CA ALA A 106 6.92 6.65 -1.92
C ALA A 106 6.52 7.28 -0.59
N THR A 107 7.48 7.96 0.03
CA THR A 107 7.36 8.47 1.40
C THR A 107 6.40 9.65 1.46
N VAL A 108 5.22 9.43 2.04
CA VAL A 108 4.30 10.53 2.41
C VAL A 108 4.75 11.14 3.74
N LYS A 109 4.28 12.36 4.02
CA LYS A 109 4.68 13.12 5.22
C LYS A 109 4.48 12.33 6.51
N ALA A 110 3.33 11.67 6.69
CA ALA A 110 3.03 10.87 7.87
C ALA A 110 3.99 9.68 8.05
N SER A 111 4.37 9.00 6.95
CA SER A 111 5.36 7.91 6.97
C SER A 111 6.75 8.42 7.35
N LEU A 112 7.15 9.60 6.83
CA LEU A 112 8.42 10.21 7.22
C LEU A 112 8.46 10.54 8.71
N GLU A 113 7.40 11.13 9.25
CA GLU A 113 7.30 11.45 10.68
C GLU A 113 7.41 10.17 11.55
N THR A 114 6.79 9.07 11.12
CA THR A 114 6.92 7.76 11.80
C THR A 114 8.37 7.28 11.77
N MET A 115 9.04 7.32 10.61
CA MET A 115 10.45 6.94 10.50
C MET A 115 11.36 7.85 11.32
N GLN A 116 11.08 9.14 11.38
CA GLN A 116 11.83 10.09 12.20
C GLN A 116 11.65 9.82 13.70
N ARG A 117 10.44 9.47 14.16
CA ARG A 117 10.20 9.02 15.55
C ARG A 117 10.97 7.74 15.86
N ALA A 118 10.95 6.76 14.96
CA ALA A 118 11.72 5.53 15.10
C ALA A 118 13.24 5.80 15.14
N ALA A 119 13.74 6.70 14.29
CA ALA A 119 15.13 7.14 14.28
C ALA A 119 15.53 7.81 15.59
N ALA A 120 14.70 8.71 16.12
CA ALA A 120 14.92 9.38 17.39
C ALA A 120 14.93 8.40 18.57
N ALA A 121 14.12 7.35 18.53
CA ALA A 121 14.06 6.28 19.52
C ALA A 121 15.19 5.24 19.36
N GLY A 122 16.07 5.34 18.36
CA GLY A 122 17.12 4.36 18.09
C GLY A 122 16.59 3.00 17.60
N ALA A 123 15.39 2.99 17.02
CA ALA A 123 14.73 1.76 16.58
C ALA A 123 15.19 1.28 15.20
N HIS A 124 15.85 2.11 14.40
CA HIS A 124 16.43 1.67 13.14
C HIS A 124 17.65 0.77 13.37
N ILE A 125 17.60 -0.45 12.86
CA ILE A 125 18.70 -1.44 12.92
C ILE A 125 19.42 -1.59 11.58
N ILE A 126 18.75 -1.21 10.47
CA ILE A 126 19.33 -1.08 9.13
C ILE A 126 19.24 0.37 8.69
N ASP A 127 19.97 0.72 7.65
CA ASP A 127 19.87 2.05 7.05
C ASP A 127 18.56 2.19 6.25
N VAL A 128 17.92 3.35 6.34
CA VAL A 128 16.68 3.65 5.62
C VAL A 128 16.89 4.90 4.76
N VAL A 129 16.53 4.78 3.48
CA VAL A 129 16.54 5.89 2.53
C VAL A 129 15.11 6.19 2.13
N ALA A 130 14.59 7.34 2.53
CA ALA A 130 13.25 7.79 2.24
C ALA A 130 13.24 8.68 0.98
N TYR A 131 12.28 8.41 0.09
CA TYR A 131 12.05 9.19 -1.12
C TYR A 131 10.70 9.89 -1.01
N PRO A 132 10.67 11.18 -0.60
CA PRO A 132 9.45 11.97 -0.56
C PRO A 132 8.64 11.88 -1.84
N PHE A 133 7.34 11.59 -1.67
CA PHE A 133 6.41 11.48 -2.78
C PHE A 133 5.96 12.87 -3.24
N VAL A 134 5.84 13.07 -4.54
CA VAL A 134 5.60 14.38 -5.15
C VAL A 134 4.44 15.15 -4.53
N TYR A 135 3.38 14.46 -4.10
CA TYR A 135 2.20 15.11 -3.50
C TYR A 135 2.46 15.78 -2.14
N ASP A 136 3.45 15.29 -1.38
CA ASP A 136 3.83 15.85 -0.08
C ASP A 136 5.20 16.55 -0.13
N PHE A 137 5.78 16.70 -1.33
CA PHE A 137 7.17 17.13 -1.50
C PHE A 137 7.44 18.50 -0.88
N ASP A 138 6.60 19.49 -1.14
CA ASP A 138 6.76 20.85 -0.62
C ASP A 138 6.68 20.88 0.92
N ALA A 139 5.73 20.14 1.49
CA ALA A 139 5.56 20.06 2.94
C ALA A 139 6.75 19.38 3.62
N ILE A 140 7.31 18.35 2.98
CA ILE A 140 8.49 17.63 3.48
C ILE A 140 9.73 18.51 3.33
N LEU A 141 9.91 19.18 2.21
CA LEU A 141 11.04 20.08 1.94
C LEU A 141 11.06 21.27 2.91
N ALA A 142 9.90 21.86 3.20
CA ALA A 142 9.78 22.95 4.17
C ALA A 142 10.24 22.55 5.58
N ALA A 143 10.00 21.30 5.98
CA ALA A 143 10.39 20.77 7.28
C ALA A 143 11.81 20.15 7.31
N ASN A 144 12.39 19.85 6.15
CA ASN A 144 13.68 19.16 6.01
C ASN A 144 14.51 19.86 4.92
N PRO A 145 15.31 20.88 5.28
CA PRO A 145 16.09 21.64 4.33
C PRO A 145 16.97 20.75 3.43
N VAL A 146 17.07 21.10 2.15
CA VAL A 146 17.75 20.30 1.12
C VAL A 146 19.22 20.00 1.48
N GLU A 147 19.88 20.88 2.24
CA GLU A 147 21.24 20.68 2.70
C GLU A 147 21.40 19.49 3.65
N SER A 148 20.30 19.03 4.27
CA SER A 148 20.25 17.84 5.12
C SER A 148 20.10 16.55 4.32
N TRP A 149 19.69 16.62 3.07
CA TRP A 149 19.43 15.45 2.24
C TRP A 149 20.73 14.74 1.88
N GLY A 150 20.64 13.44 1.64
CA GLY A 150 21.80 12.59 1.40
C GLY A 150 22.62 12.24 2.65
N LYS A 151 22.32 12.84 3.80
CA LYS A 151 23.05 12.65 5.05
C LYS A 151 22.26 11.79 6.03
N TYR A 152 22.86 10.73 6.55
CA TYR A 152 22.24 9.90 7.58
C TYR A 152 22.18 10.60 8.93
N LYS A 153 21.00 10.55 9.55
CA LYS A 153 20.80 10.85 10.97
C LYS A 153 20.09 9.66 11.62
N ASN A 154 20.73 8.99 12.55
CA ASN A 154 20.20 7.79 13.21
C ASN A 154 19.70 6.75 12.20
N ARG A 155 20.49 6.44 11.17
CA ARG A 155 20.20 5.50 10.07
C ARG A 155 19.06 5.87 9.14
N LEU A 156 18.53 7.09 9.20
CA LEU A 156 17.54 7.61 8.27
C LEU A 156 18.12 8.74 7.45
N LYS A 157 17.89 8.76 6.13
CA LYS A 157 18.17 9.90 5.26
C LYS A 157 17.08 10.10 4.22
N LEU A 158 16.91 11.32 3.77
CA LEU A 158 16.19 11.65 2.54
C LEU A 158 17.12 11.46 1.35
N GLY A 159 16.70 10.65 0.35
CA GLY A 159 17.54 10.28 -0.78
C GLY A 159 17.30 11.11 -2.04
N GLY A 160 16.05 11.49 -2.28
CA GLY A 160 15.60 12.22 -3.47
C GLY A 160 14.07 12.27 -3.51
N GLY A 161 13.48 12.77 -4.59
CA GLY A 161 12.03 12.80 -4.78
C GLY A 161 11.50 11.56 -5.52
N LYS A 162 10.25 11.20 -5.27
CA LYS A 162 9.52 10.13 -5.96
C LYS A 162 8.38 10.71 -6.78
N ILE A 163 8.38 10.41 -8.07
CA ILE A 163 7.27 10.67 -8.99
C ILE A 163 6.82 9.32 -9.58
N THR A 164 5.53 9.08 -9.64
CA THR A 164 4.95 7.93 -10.34
C THR A 164 4.38 8.42 -11.66
N VAL A 165 5.16 8.27 -12.72
CA VAL A 165 4.83 8.80 -14.06
C VAL A 165 3.87 7.90 -14.84
N ASP A 166 3.76 6.64 -14.46
CA ASP A 166 2.89 5.63 -15.07
C ASP A 166 2.51 4.53 -14.07
N GLY A 167 1.90 3.45 -14.56
CA GLY A 167 1.49 2.32 -13.75
C GLY A 167 2.58 1.26 -13.55
N SER A 168 2.17 -0.01 -13.50
CA SER A 168 3.08 -1.14 -13.26
C SER A 168 3.06 -2.18 -14.37
N PRO A 169 4.21 -2.82 -14.71
CA PRO A 169 4.25 -3.90 -15.70
C PRO A 169 3.35 -5.08 -15.32
N GLN A 170 3.29 -5.44 -14.04
CA GLN A 170 2.48 -6.54 -13.53
C GLN A 170 0.98 -6.29 -13.71
N GLY A 171 0.55 -5.04 -13.54
CA GLY A 171 -0.82 -4.60 -13.79
C GLY A 171 -1.10 -4.31 -15.26
N ARG A 172 -0.09 -4.38 -16.12
CA ARG A 172 -0.15 -3.99 -17.55
C ARG A 172 -0.60 -2.52 -17.73
N THR A 173 -0.22 -1.66 -16.79
CA THR A 173 -0.52 -0.23 -16.77
C THR A 173 0.72 0.65 -16.91
N ALA A 174 1.93 0.09 -16.85
CA ALA A 174 3.14 0.81 -17.20
C ALA A 174 3.13 1.18 -18.70
N PHE A 175 3.56 2.40 -18.99
CA PHE A 175 3.52 2.97 -20.34
C PHE A 175 4.77 2.57 -21.14
N PHE A 176 4.61 1.69 -22.12
CA PHE A 176 5.68 1.18 -22.96
C PHE A 176 5.57 1.69 -24.41
N THR A 177 6.71 1.75 -25.08
CA THR A 177 6.77 2.04 -26.51
C THR A 177 6.24 0.88 -27.39
N THR A 178 6.13 -0.32 -26.81
CA THR A 178 5.66 -1.54 -27.48
C THR A 178 4.48 -2.11 -26.73
N PRO A 179 3.42 -2.54 -27.42
CA PRO A 179 2.26 -3.13 -26.75
C PRO A 179 2.59 -4.39 -25.96
N TYR A 180 1.83 -4.60 -24.87
CA TYR A 180 1.89 -5.83 -24.10
C TYR A 180 1.46 -7.03 -24.93
N LEU A 181 2.23 -8.12 -24.90
CA LEU A 181 1.92 -9.36 -25.64
C LEU A 181 0.57 -9.96 -25.22
N ALA A 182 0.20 -9.82 -23.95
CA ALA A 182 -1.05 -10.33 -23.39
C ALA A 182 -2.24 -9.35 -23.53
N GLY A 183 -2.05 -8.21 -24.20
CA GLY A 183 -3.04 -7.14 -24.28
C GLY A 183 -3.23 -6.38 -22.96
N GLY A 184 -4.20 -5.50 -22.90
CA GLY A 184 -4.51 -4.66 -21.73
C GLY A 184 -5.21 -5.41 -20.59
N PRO A 185 -5.37 -4.75 -19.43
CA PRO A 185 -6.01 -5.34 -18.25
C PRO A 185 -7.48 -5.70 -18.47
N SER A 186 -8.19 -5.01 -19.38
CA SER A 186 -9.58 -5.29 -19.76
C SER A 186 -9.70 -6.04 -21.09
N GLY A 187 -8.59 -6.57 -21.63
CA GLY A 187 -8.57 -7.33 -22.88
C GLY A 187 -8.35 -6.47 -24.13
N GLU A 188 -7.89 -5.25 -23.98
CA GLU A 188 -7.59 -4.34 -25.07
C GLU A 188 -6.46 -4.92 -25.94
N LYS A 189 -6.63 -4.90 -27.24
CA LYS A 189 -5.58 -5.26 -28.22
C LYS A 189 -4.65 -4.07 -28.43
N ASN A 190 -3.36 -4.34 -28.63
CA ASN A 190 -2.34 -3.31 -28.86
C ASN A 190 -2.22 -2.29 -27.73
N TRP A 191 -2.46 -2.71 -26.50
CA TRP A 191 -2.36 -1.90 -25.31
C TRP A 191 -0.88 -1.69 -24.90
N SER A 192 -0.51 -0.43 -24.72
CA SER A 192 0.84 -0.02 -24.28
C SER A 192 0.90 0.60 -22.90
N GLY A 193 -0.20 0.60 -22.15
CA GLY A 193 -0.36 1.41 -20.94
C GLY A 193 -0.71 2.86 -21.26
N GLU A 194 -0.81 3.68 -20.23
CA GLU A 194 -1.05 5.10 -20.33
C GLU A 194 -0.14 5.87 -19.38
N PRO A 195 0.34 7.08 -19.75
CA PRO A 195 1.09 7.92 -18.83
C PRO A 195 0.18 8.44 -17.73
N GLY A 196 0.68 8.52 -16.50
CA GLY A 196 -0.04 9.08 -15.35
C GLY A 196 -0.04 10.63 -15.33
N PHE A 197 0.82 11.26 -16.14
CA PHE A 197 0.97 12.71 -16.27
C PHE A 197 1.08 13.11 -17.74
N THR A 198 0.64 14.32 -18.04
CA THR A 198 0.93 14.93 -19.35
C THR A 198 2.40 15.36 -19.39
N GLN A 199 2.98 15.49 -20.59
CA GLN A 199 4.35 15.97 -20.73
C GLN A 199 4.52 17.37 -20.11
N GLU A 200 3.53 18.25 -20.29
CA GLU A 200 3.50 19.59 -19.71
C GLU A 200 3.55 19.59 -18.17
N ALA A 201 2.99 18.57 -17.53
CA ALA A 201 3.01 18.44 -16.06
C ALA A 201 4.34 17.88 -15.54
N LEU A 202 5.19 17.32 -16.42
CA LEU A 202 6.50 16.78 -16.08
C LEU A 202 7.64 17.78 -16.33
N ASP A 203 7.43 18.76 -17.22
CA ASP A 203 8.37 19.82 -17.58
C ASP A 203 8.36 20.95 -16.53
#